data_f388892c8e1a1061da2f73a3bfbecbb7
#
_entry.id   f388892c8e1a1061da2f73a3bfbecbb7
#
_cell.length_a   1.000
_cell.length_b   1.000
_cell.length_c   1.000
_cell.angle_alpha   90.00
_cell.angle_beta   90.00
_cell.angle_gamma   90.00
#
_symmetry.space_group_name_H-M   'P 1'
#
loop_
_entity.id
_entity.type
_entity.pdbx_description
1 polymer ?
#
loop_
_entity_poly.entity_id
_entity_poly.type
_entity_poly.pdbx_seq_one_letter_code
_entity_poly.pdbx_strand_id
1 'polypeptide(L)'
;MRHHDGQNAEKQRKENRMQGAMPISMATVGTVYTIKKISGNTEVRSHLKSMGFNEGTEVKLITQLDGDVIIHVKESRVTINKDQARHILV
;
A
#
# COMPACT_ATOMS: atom_id res chain seq x y z
N MET A 1 22.26 19.88 25.92
CA MET A 1 21.46 20.00 25.70
C MET A 1 21.04 19.82 24.56
N ARG A 2 21.38 19.82 23.71
CA ARG A 2 21.06 19.70 22.60
C ARG A 2 20.95 18.35 22.21
N HIS A 3 21.10 17.37 22.89
CA HIS A 3 21.03 16.11 22.50
C HIS A 3 19.69 15.72 22.19
N HIS A 4 18.71 16.44 22.46
CA HIS A 4 17.42 16.14 22.15
C HIS A 4 17.21 15.95 20.71
N ASP A 5 18.04 16.45 19.88
CA ASP A 5 17.88 16.33 18.45
C ASP A 5 17.93 14.90 17.99
N GLY A 6 18.77 14.12 18.57
CA GLY A 6 18.87 12.74 18.18
C GLY A 6 17.64 11.95 18.53
N GLN A 7 17.07 12.23 19.67
CA GLN A 7 15.89 11.53 20.05
C GLN A 7 14.72 11.91 19.19
N ASN A 8 14.63 13.14 18.82
CA ASN A 8 13.56 13.55 17.94
C ASN A 8 13.66 12.89 16.59
N ALA A 9 14.85 12.73 16.10
CA ALA A 9 15.04 12.08 14.82
C ALA A 9 14.56 10.64 14.87
N GLU A 10 14.79 9.97 15.98
CA GLU A 10 14.34 8.61 16.08
C GLU A 10 12.84 8.52 16.14
N LYS A 11 12.20 9.44 16.83
CA LYS A 11 10.77 9.44 16.86
C LYS A 11 10.20 9.69 15.49
N GLN A 12 10.82 10.59 14.77
CA GLN A 12 10.34 10.87 13.45
C GLN A 12 10.46 9.68 12.53
N ARG A 13 11.51 8.89 12.68
CA ARG A 13 11.64 7.73 11.86
C ARG A 13 10.54 6.71 12.14
N LYS A 14 10.13 6.56 13.39
CA LYS A 14 9.05 5.66 13.70
C LYS A 14 7.75 6.16 13.11
N GLU A 15 7.53 7.44 13.22
CA GLU A 15 6.32 8.00 12.64
C GLU A 15 6.31 7.85 11.14
N ASN A 16 7.47 8.02 10.52
CA ASN A 16 7.54 7.89 9.08
C ASN A 16 7.21 6.49 8.63
N ARG A 17 7.58 5.48 9.40
CA ARG A 17 7.23 4.14 9.01
C ARG A 17 5.74 3.94 9.05
N MET A 18 5.06 4.54 10.03
CA MET A 18 3.62 4.44 10.09
C MET A 18 2.98 5.28 9.02
N GLN A 19 3.55 6.45 8.79
CA GLN A 19 3.04 7.34 7.77
C GLN A 19 3.49 6.96 6.39
N GLY A 20 4.45 6.04 6.31
CA GLY A 20 4.99 5.64 5.03
C GLY A 20 4.01 4.81 4.20
N ALA A 21 2.91 4.39 4.81
CA ALA A 21 1.92 3.67 4.04
C ALA A 21 1.35 4.60 2.97
N MET A 22 1.34 4.15 1.73
CA MET A 22 0.86 4.95 0.63
C MET A 22 -0.06 4.12 -0.23
N PRO A 23 -0.97 4.76 -0.96
CA PRO A 23 -1.82 4.02 -1.88
C PRO A 23 -0.96 3.32 -2.92
N ILE A 24 -1.35 2.11 -3.29
CA ILE A 24 -0.56 1.36 -4.26
C ILE A 24 -0.52 2.07 -5.61
N SER A 25 -1.48 2.94 -5.89
CA SER A 25 -1.47 3.70 -7.12
C SER A 25 -0.29 4.68 -7.19
N MET A 26 0.34 4.97 -6.07
CA MET A 26 1.50 5.84 -6.03
C MET A 26 2.80 5.06 -5.91
N ALA A 27 2.73 3.74 -5.96
CA ALA A 27 3.90 2.91 -5.79
C ALA A 27 4.70 2.84 -7.08
N THR A 28 5.93 2.35 -6.97
CA THR A 28 6.82 2.23 -8.11
C THR A 28 6.53 0.95 -8.86
N VAL A 29 6.36 1.06 -10.17
CA VAL A 29 6.13 -0.10 -11.02
C VAL A 29 7.31 -1.04 -10.95
N GLY A 30 7.03 -2.32 -10.83
CA GLY A 30 8.07 -3.34 -10.81
C GLY A 30 8.61 -3.66 -9.43
N THR A 31 8.16 -2.96 -8.41
CA THR A 31 8.65 -3.18 -7.05
C THR A 31 7.64 -4.00 -6.28
N VAL A 32 8.13 -4.91 -5.44
CA VAL A 32 7.27 -5.72 -4.59
C VAL A 32 7.02 -4.97 -3.29
N TYR A 33 5.77 -4.94 -2.89
CA TYR A 33 5.38 -4.28 -1.66
C TYR A 33 4.59 -5.24 -0.79
N THR A 34 4.58 -4.99 0.50
CA THR A 34 3.72 -5.73 1.43
C THR A 34 2.55 -4.83 1.79
N ILE A 35 1.34 -5.34 1.68
CA ILE A 35 0.17 -4.57 2.02
C ILE A 35 0.16 -4.29 3.51
N LYS A 36 0.10 -3.02 3.87
CA LYS A 36 0.09 -2.61 5.27
C LYS A 36 -1.32 -2.47 5.80
N LYS A 37 -2.23 -2.02 4.96
CA LYS A 37 -3.59 -1.79 5.41
C LYS A 37 -4.52 -1.70 4.21
N ILE A 38 -5.74 -2.17 4.40
CA ILE A 38 -6.81 -1.97 3.44
C ILE A 38 -7.79 -0.98 4.07
N SER A 39 -7.99 0.16 3.44
CA SER A 39 -8.84 1.20 3.97
C SER A 39 -10.21 1.15 3.30
N GLY A 40 -11.09 2.06 3.71
CA GLY A 40 -12.42 2.13 3.15
C GLY A 40 -13.45 1.51 4.07
N ASN A 41 -14.71 1.47 3.61
CA ASN A 41 -15.77 0.89 4.43
C ASN A 41 -15.73 -0.63 4.33
N THR A 42 -16.63 -1.28 5.05
CA THR A 42 -16.65 -2.74 5.12
C THR A 42 -16.83 -3.37 3.75
N GLU A 43 -17.68 -2.78 2.94
CA GLU A 43 -17.98 -3.31 1.62
C GLU A 43 -16.74 -3.28 0.72
N VAL A 44 -16.05 -2.16 0.71
CA VAL A 44 -14.84 -2.01 -0.09
C VAL A 44 -13.78 -2.99 0.40
N ARG A 45 -13.60 -3.08 1.70
CA ARG A 45 -12.57 -3.96 2.24
C ARG A 45 -12.87 -5.42 1.96
N SER A 46 -14.14 -5.81 2.08
CA SER A 46 -14.52 -7.19 1.76
C SER A 46 -14.26 -7.51 0.31
N HIS A 47 -14.60 -6.59 -0.57
CA HIS A 47 -14.38 -6.79 -2.00
C HIS A 47 -12.90 -6.99 -2.31
N LEU A 48 -12.05 -6.14 -1.75
CA LEU A 48 -10.63 -6.24 -1.99
C LEU A 48 -10.05 -7.52 -1.40
N LYS A 49 -10.54 -7.92 -0.23
CA LYS A 49 -10.07 -9.15 0.36
C LYS A 49 -10.45 -10.36 -0.48
N SER A 50 -11.62 -10.31 -1.10
CA SER A 50 -12.07 -11.41 -1.94
C SER A 50 -11.17 -11.57 -3.18
N MET A 51 -10.48 -10.51 -3.56
CA MET A 51 -9.55 -10.57 -4.67
C MET A 51 -8.13 -10.95 -4.24
N GLY A 52 -7.93 -11.19 -2.95
CA GLY A 52 -6.63 -11.60 -2.44
C GLY A 52 -5.82 -10.51 -1.79
N PHE A 53 -6.37 -9.30 -1.66
CA PHE A 53 -5.64 -8.20 -1.07
C PHE A 53 -5.86 -8.19 0.44
N ASN A 54 -4.94 -8.77 1.16
CA ASN A 54 -5.00 -8.83 2.62
C ASN A 54 -3.76 -8.21 3.22
N GLU A 55 -3.89 -7.70 4.42
CA GLU A 55 -2.74 -7.14 5.11
C GLU A 55 -1.68 -8.21 5.26
N GLY A 56 -0.44 -7.85 5.01
CA GLY A 56 0.66 -8.79 5.06
C GLY A 56 0.93 -9.54 3.77
N THR A 57 0.07 -9.40 2.78
CA THR A 57 0.26 -10.08 1.50
C THR A 57 1.21 -9.26 0.63
N GLU A 58 2.09 -9.94 -0.09
CA GLU A 58 3.00 -9.27 -1.00
C GLU A 58 2.35 -9.07 -2.35
N VAL A 59 2.53 -7.89 -2.92
CA VAL A 59 1.97 -7.53 -4.21
C VAL A 59 3.03 -6.81 -5.02
N LYS A 60 2.92 -6.90 -6.34
CA LYS A 60 3.85 -6.20 -7.21
C LYS A 60 3.03 -5.37 -8.19
N LEU A 61 3.35 -4.09 -8.26
CA LEU A 61 2.68 -3.21 -9.20
C LEU A 61 3.28 -3.45 -10.58
N ILE A 62 2.49 -3.97 -11.49
CA ILE A 62 2.98 -4.31 -12.82
C ILE A 62 2.94 -3.12 -13.75
N THR A 63 1.83 -2.40 -13.76
CA THR A 63 1.74 -1.21 -14.60
C THR A 63 0.54 -0.37 -14.17
N GLN A 64 0.52 0.86 -14.63
CA GLN A 64 -0.61 1.75 -14.41
C GLN A 64 -1.05 2.29 -15.77
N LEU A 65 -2.35 2.27 -16.02
CA LEU A 65 -2.91 2.76 -17.28
C LEU A 65 -4.09 3.65 -16.97
N ASP A 66 -3.92 4.94 -17.17
CA ASP A 66 -5.01 5.91 -17.00
C ASP A 66 -5.81 5.72 -15.72
N GLY A 67 -5.12 5.49 -14.64
CA GLY A 67 -5.78 5.33 -13.36
C GLY A 67 -6.06 3.91 -12.97
N ASP A 68 -6.09 3.00 -13.93
CA ASP A 68 -6.22 1.58 -13.59
C ASP A 68 -4.86 1.01 -13.26
N VAL A 69 -4.85 0.03 -12.39
CA VAL A 69 -3.61 -0.54 -11.89
C VAL A 69 -3.66 -2.04 -12.07
N ILE A 70 -2.60 -2.59 -12.63
CA ILE A 70 -2.47 -4.05 -12.74
C ILE A 70 -1.49 -4.50 -11.69
N ILE A 71 -1.94 -5.39 -10.82
CA ILE A 71 -1.18 -5.85 -9.67
C ILE A 71 -1.05 -7.35 -9.73
N HIS A 72 0.15 -7.84 -9.47
CA HIS A 72 0.38 -9.27 -9.32
C HIS A 72 0.26 -9.60 -7.84
N VAL A 73 -0.70 -10.44 -7.48
CA VAL A 73 -0.90 -10.84 -6.11
C VAL A 73 -1.00 -12.35 -6.09
N LYS A 74 -0.17 -12.98 -5.27
CA LYS A 74 -0.04 -14.44 -5.23
C LYS A 74 0.34 -14.93 -6.61
N GLU A 75 -0.44 -15.74 -7.25
CA GLU A 75 -0.10 -16.22 -8.58
C GLU A 75 -1.02 -15.67 -9.64
N SER A 76 -1.66 -14.55 -9.35
CA SER A 76 -2.65 -13.99 -10.27
C SER A 76 -2.37 -12.55 -10.56
N ARG A 77 -2.85 -12.09 -11.69
CA ARG A 77 -2.83 -10.67 -12.01
C ARG A 77 -4.23 -10.15 -11.86
N VAL A 78 -4.36 -9.02 -11.23
CA VAL A 78 -5.67 -8.40 -10.99
C VAL A 78 -5.62 -6.97 -11.46
N THR A 79 -6.63 -6.55 -12.19
CA THR A 79 -6.76 -5.16 -12.60
C THR A 79 -7.78 -4.51 -11.69
N ILE A 80 -7.39 -3.40 -11.06
CA ILE A 80 -8.31 -2.65 -10.23
C ILE A 80 -8.31 -1.20 -10.69
N ASN A 81 -9.41 -0.52 -10.44
CA ASN A 81 -9.51 0.85 -10.87
C ASN A 81 -8.86 1.76 -9.82
N LYS A 82 -8.76 3.03 -10.20
CA LYS A 82 -8.12 4.03 -9.37
C LYS A 82 -8.77 4.13 -8.00
N ASP A 83 -10.10 4.06 -7.95
CA ASP A 83 -10.80 4.21 -6.69
C ASP A 83 -10.51 3.05 -5.75
N GLN A 84 -10.36 1.86 -6.29
CA GLN A 84 -10.02 0.70 -5.47
C GLN A 84 -8.56 0.74 -5.05
N ALA A 85 -7.70 1.16 -5.96
CA ALA A 85 -6.26 1.18 -5.69
C ALA A 85 -5.90 2.09 -4.52
N ARG A 86 -6.63 3.18 -4.36
CA ARG A 86 -6.30 4.12 -3.30
C ARG A 86 -6.57 3.56 -1.91
N HIS A 87 -7.31 2.47 -1.82
CA HIS A 87 -7.60 1.86 -0.53
C HIS A 87 -6.60 0.77 -0.15
N ILE A 88 -5.69 0.42 -1.05
CA ILE A 88 -4.65 -0.56 -0.76
C ILE A 88 -3.39 0.21 -0.37
N LEU A 89 -3.03 0.14 0.89
CA LEU A 89 -1.89 0.90 1.41
C LEU A 89 -0.68 -0.01 1.56
N VAL A 90 0.42 0.40 0.99
CA VAL A 90 1.65 -0.40 0.98
C VAL A 90 2.84 0.35 1.56
#